data_60204d4b904bee7e43d91b5037b5f3a7
#
_entry.id   60204d4b904bee7e43d91b5037b5f3a7
#
_cell.length_a   1.000
_cell.length_b   1.000
_cell.length_c   1.000
_cell.angle_alpha   90.00
_cell.angle_beta   90.00
_cell.angle_gamma   90.00
#
_symmetry.space_group_name_H-M   'P 1'
#
loop_
_entity.id
_entity.type
_entity.pdbx_description
1 polymer ?
#
loop_
_entity_poly.entity_id
_entity_poly.type
_entity_poly.pdbx_seq_one_letter_code
_entity_poly.pdbx_strand_id
1 'polypeptide(L)'
;MNLDQLEVSHDADSLCVVIEISKHSNIKYELDKESGALMVDRVLYGAQNYPANYGFVPNTLGSDGDPVDALVLSDVAFQAGSVVKARLIGVLNMEDESGMDEKLIALPVDKVDPTHSYVKDINDLSKHTLDKIKHFFETYKDLEPNKWVKVKGFENKESAIKVLEKAIKAYQG
;
A
#
# COMPACT_ATOMS: atom_id res chain seq x y z
N MET A 1 -2.15 10.62 14.95
CA MET A 1 -3.40 9.82 14.81
C MET A 1 -3.40 8.77 15.91
N ASN A 2 -4.52 8.55 16.60
CA ASN A 2 -4.62 7.47 17.58
C ASN A 2 -5.29 6.26 16.91
N LEU A 3 -4.49 5.24 16.55
CA LEU A 3 -5.00 4.04 15.88
C LEU A 3 -5.83 3.14 16.80
N ASP A 4 -5.64 3.21 18.13
CA ASP A 4 -6.38 2.39 19.09
C ASP A 4 -7.87 2.75 19.15
N GLN A 5 -8.23 3.96 18.70
CA GLN A 5 -9.60 4.43 18.63
C GLN A 5 -10.23 4.27 17.23
N LEU A 6 -9.46 3.77 16.26
CA LEU A 6 -9.96 3.55 14.92
C LEU A 6 -10.78 2.25 14.87
N GLU A 7 -12.03 2.36 14.43
CA GLU A 7 -12.82 1.18 14.08
C GLU A 7 -12.27 0.57 12.78
N VAL A 8 -11.43 -0.45 12.93
CA VAL A 8 -10.75 -1.11 11.82
C VAL A 8 -11.65 -2.16 11.20
N SER A 9 -11.82 -2.13 9.89
CA SER A 9 -12.43 -3.19 9.09
C SER A 9 -11.37 -3.87 8.26
N HIS A 10 -11.36 -5.19 8.26
CA HIS A 10 -10.53 -6.05 7.44
C HIS A 10 -11.33 -6.78 6.34
N ASP A 11 -12.57 -6.38 6.10
CA ASP A 11 -13.34 -6.90 4.96
C ASP A 11 -12.62 -6.53 3.65
N ALA A 12 -12.32 -7.53 2.82
CA ALA A 12 -11.63 -7.33 1.54
C ALA A 12 -12.36 -6.35 0.58
N ASP A 13 -13.66 -6.21 0.74
CA ASP A 13 -14.48 -5.27 -0.04
C ASP A 13 -14.67 -3.91 0.63
N SER A 14 -14.21 -3.73 1.86
CA SER A 14 -14.32 -2.47 2.63
C SER A 14 -13.30 -2.39 3.77
N LEU A 15 -12.00 -2.58 3.47
CA LEU A 15 -10.95 -2.49 4.48
C LEU A 15 -10.55 -1.03 4.76
N CYS A 16 -10.04 -0.79 5.97
CA CYS A 16 -9.41 0.49 6.30
C CYS A 16 -7.97 0.51 5.82
N VAL A 17 -7.58 1.58 5.12
CA VAL A 17 -6.18 1.87 4.80
C VAL A 17 -5.82 3.24 5.36
N VAL A 18 -4.75 3.30 6.16
CA VAL A 18 -4.16 4.56 6.63
C VAL A 18 -3.21 5.05 5.56
N ILE A 19 -3.43 6.23 5.02
CA ILE A 19 -2.57 6.83 4.00
C ILE A 19 -1.42 7.56 4.70
N GLU A 20 -0.19 7.16 4.40
CA GLU A 20 1.02 7.83 4.85
C GLU A 20 1.59 8.75 3.78
N ILE A 21 1.48 8.36 2.52
CA ILE A 21 2.10 9.07 1.39
C ILE A 21 1.05 9.32 0.32
N SER A 22 0.83 10.59 0.00
CA SER A 22 -0.08 11.00 -1.07
C SER A 22 0.49 10.63 -2.44
N LYS A 23 -0.37 10.24 -3.36
CA LYS A 23 -0.01 10.11 -4.78
C LYS A 23 0.74 11.36 -5.26
N HIS A 24 1.77 11.17 -6.06
CA HIS A 24 2.67 12.20 -6.60
C HIS A 24 3.67 12.82 -5.59
N SER A 25 3.66 12.40 -4.33
CA SER A 25 4.70 12.81 -3.39
C SER A 25 6.04 12.13 -3.72
N ASN A 26 7.12 12.85 -3.49
CA ASN A 26 8.48 12.31 -3.46
C ASN A 26 9.05 12.22 -2.03
N ILE A 27 8.20 12.41 -1.03
CA ILE A 27 8.58 12.32 0.38
C ILE A 27 8.00 11.03 0.94
N LYS A 28 8.86 10.19 1.53
CA LYS A 28 8.44 9.02 2.29
C LYS A 28 8.11 9.46 3.71
N TYR A 29 6.87 9.25 4.09
CA TYR A 29 6.39 9.41 5.45
C TYR A 29 6.14 8.06 6.09
N GLU A 30 6.29 7.98 7.38
CA GLU A 30 5.93 6.83 8.22
C GLU A 30 5.14 7.31 9.45
N LEU A 31 4.08 6.62 9.77
CA LEU A 31 3.34 6.88 10.99
C LEU A 31 4.06 6.25 12.18
N ASP A 32 4.56 7.07 13.09
CA ASP A 32 5.06 6.58 14.37
C ASP A 32 3.89 6.10 15.23
N LYS A 33 3.87 4.80 15.50
CA LYS A 33 2.75 4.14 16.19
C LYS A 33 2.61 4.57 17.66
N GLU A 34 3.71 4.96 18.30
CA GLU A 34 3.71 5.37 19.69
C GLU A 34 3.14 6.79 19.87
N SER A 35 3.66 7.73 19.11
CA SER A 35 3.25 9.14 19.20
C SER A 35 2.02 9.47 18.34
N GLY A 36 1.72 8.64 17.32
CA GLY A 36 0.71 8.94 16.32
C GLY A 36 1.09 10.06 15.36
N ALA A 37 2.35 10.48 15.38
CA ALA A 37 2.86 11.52 14.48
C ALA A 37 3.24 10.92 13.10
N LEU A 38 2.96 11.68 12.05
CA LEU A 38 3.46 11.37 10.73
C LEU A 38 4.87 11.94 10.58
N MET A 39 5.86 11.06 10.51
CA MET A 39 7.27 11.41 10.47
C MET A 39 7.77 11.43 9.03
N VAL A 40 8.64 12.39 8.71
CA VAL A 40 9.40 12.35 7.45
C VAL A 40 10.54 11.35 7.62
N ASP A 41 10.44 10.20 6.92
CA ASP A 41 11.53 9.22 6.88
C ASP A 41 12.67 9.73 5.97
N ARG A 42 12.35 10.02 4.72
CA ARG A 42 13.29 10.62 3.77
C ARG A 42 12.60 11.22 2.55
N VAL A 43 13.30 12.12 1.88
CA VAL A 43 12.99 12.49 0.49
C VAL A 43 13.57 11.41 -0.42
N LEU A 44 12.82 10.92 -1.40
CA LEU A 44 13.32 9.94 -2.36
C LEU A 44 14.60 10.46 -3.02
N TYR A 45 15.60 9.61 -3.14
CA TYR A 45 16.90 9.99 -3.71
C TYR A 45 16.84 10.15 -5.23
N GLY A 46 15.97 9.42 -5.90
CA GLY A 46 15.70 9.56 -7.33
C GLY A 46 14.67 10.65 -7.64
N ALA A 47 14.42 10.87 -8.90
CA ALA A 47 13.44 11.86 -9.38
C ALA A 47 12.00 11.31 -9.41
N GLN A 48 11.78 10.08 -8.94
CA GLN A 48 10.46 9.45 -8.95
C GLN A 48 9.53 10.07 -7.92
N ASN A 49 8.23 9.98 -8.23
CA ASN A 49 7.14 10.25 -7.30
C ASN A 49 6.31 8.98 -7.11
N TYR A 50 5.70 8.83 -5.95
CA TYR A 50 4.79 7.71 -5.68
C TYR A 50 3.65 7.69 -6.73
N PRO A 51 3.42 6.54 -7.40
CA PRO A 51 2.43 6.45 -8.48
C PRO A 51 0.99 6.34 -7.98
N ALA A 52 0.80 6.07 -6.69
CA ALA A 52 -0.48 5.89 -6.04
C ALA A 52 -0.43 6.43 -4.60
N ASN A 53 -1.58 6.56 -3.97
CA ASN A 53 -1.65 6.78 -2.52
C ASN A 53 -1.13 5.52 -1.83
N TYR A 54 -0.24 5.69 -0.87
CA TYR A 54 0.47 4.59 -0.22
C TYR A 54 0.28 4.66 1.30
N GLY A 55 0.12 3.53 1.91
CA GLY A 55 -0.01 3.42 3.36
C GLY A 55 -0.06 1.98 3.80
N PHE A 56 -0.82 1.69 4.85
CA PHE A 56 -0.88 0.36 5.43
C PHE A 56 -2.28 0.01 5.94
N VAL A 57 -2.51 -1.28 6.13
CA VAL A 57 -3.72 -1.80 6.78
C VAL A 57 -3.46 -1.94 8.27
N PRO A 58 -4.15 -1.19 9.15
CA PRO A 58 -3.94 -1.28 10.59
C PRO A 58 -4.34 -2.64 11.15
N ASN A 59 -3.76 -3.03 12.31
CA ASN A 59 -3.98 -4.31 12.97
C ASN A 59 -3.68 -5.53 12.08
N THR A 60 -2.61 -5.42 11.29
CA THR A 60 -2.01 -6.50 10.51
C THR A 60 -0.52 -6.58 10.80
N LEU A 61 0.09 -7.73 10.53
CA LEU A 61 1.54 -7.94 10.66
C LEU A 61 2.06 -8.69 9.45
N GLY A 62 2.89 -8.02 8.67
CA GLY A 62 3.61 -8.58 7.53
C GLY A 62 4.82 -9.41 7.94
N SER A 63 5.47 -10.03 6.96
CA SER A 63 6.64 -10.90 7.19
C SER A 63 7.87 -10.12 7.65
N ASP A 64 7.93 -8.82 7.40
CA ASP A 64 8.99 -7.90 7.83
C ASP A 64 8.80 -7.34 9.24
N GLY A 65 7.69 -7.64 9.90
CA GLY A 65 7.36 -7.18 11.25
C GLY A 65 6.58 -5.87 11.31
N ASP A 66 6.25 -5.29 10.16
CA ASP A 66 5.41 -4.09 10.05
C ASP A 66 3.99 -4.44 9.56
N PRO A 67 3.00 -3.54 9.73
CA PRO A 67 1.71 -3.72 9.09
C PRO A 67 1.82 -3.89 7.58
N VAL A 68 0.92 -4.67 7.00
CA VAL A 68 0.93 -4.89 5.56
C VAL A 68 0.67 -3.59 4.80
N ASP A 69 1.56 -3.29 3.87
CA ASP A 69 1.47 -2.12 2.99
C ASP A 69 0.32 -2.23 1.99
N ALA A 70 -0.25 -1.10 1.64
CA ALA A 70 -1.30 -1.02 0.63
C ALA A 70 -1.14 0.22 -0.27
N LEU A 71 -1.31 0.01 -1.58
CA LEU A 71 -1.51 1.07 -2.54
C LEU A 71 -3.01 1.25 -2.78
N VAL A 72 -3.50 2.48 -2.62
CA VAL A 72 -4.86 2.84 -2.98
C VAL A 72 -4.82 3.64 -4.28
N LEU A 73 -5.21 2.98 -5.38
CA LEU A 73 -5.23 3.59 -6.70
C LEU A 73 -6.39 4.57 -6.81
N SER A 74 -6.12 5.77 -7.27
CA SER A 74 -7.12 6.81 -7.50
C SER A 74 -6.56 7.83 -8.49
N ASP A 75 -7.44 8.55 -9.16
CA ASP A 75 -7.05 9.69 -10.01
C ASP A 75 -6.59 10.88 -9.17
N VAL A 76 -6.97 10.92 -7.89
CA VAL A 76 -6.64 12.01 -6.96
C VAL A 76 -5.66 11.59 -5.87
N ALA A 77 -4.93 12.56 -5.35
CA ALA A 77 -4.07 12.39 -4.19
C ALA A 77 -4.90 12.57 -2.90
N PHE A 78 -4.90 11.55 -2.04
CA PHE A 78 -5.47 11.67 -0.70
C PHE A 78 -4.46 12.32 0.24
N GLN A 79 -4.98 13.04 1.23
CA GLN A 79 -4.11 13.68 2.22
C GLN A 79 -3.43 12.62 3.11
N ALA A 80 -2.13 12.75 3.31
CA ALA A 80 -1.39 11.94 4.28
C ALA A 80 -1.99 12.12 5.69
N GLY A 81 -2.14 11.01 6.42
CA GLY A 81 -2.83 10.94 7.70
C GLY A 81 -4.35 10.68 7.59
N SER A 82 -4.92 10.56 6.40
CA SER A 82 -6.32 10.16 6.24
C SER A 82 -6.51 8.64 6.26
N VAL A 83 -7.71 8.21 6.62
CA VAL A 83 -8.13 6.80 6.53
C VAL A 83 -9.13 6.63 5.42
N VAL A 84 -8.88 5.69 4.52
CA VAL A 84 -9.73 5.42 3.36
C VAL A 84 -10.36 4.04 3.49
N LYS A 85 -11.66 3.93 3.22
CA LYS A 85 -12.30 2.64 2.98
C LYS A 85 -12.00 2.22 1.56
N ALA A 86 -11.36 1.06 1.42
CA ALA A 86 -10.88 0.54 0.15
C ALA A 86 -11.29 -0.91 -0.06
N ARG A 87 -11.29 -1.36 -1.31
CA ARG A 87 -11.57 -2.74 -1.70
C ARG A 87 -10.36 -3.32 -2.43
N LEU A 88 -9.99 -4.55 -2.08
CA LEU A 88 -8.86 -5.23 -2.68
C LEU A 88 -9.14 -5.61 -4.13
N ILE A 89 -8.12 -5.47 -4.98
CA ILE A 89 -8.14 -5.94 -6.37
C ILE A 89 -6.95 -6.82 -6.72
N GLY A 90 -5.89 -6.83 -5.92
CA GLY A 90 -4.71 -7.64 -6.18
C GLY A 90 -3.59 -7.38 -5.19
N VAL A 91 -2.43 -7.94 -5.44
CA VAL A 91 -1.20 -7.80 -4.65
C VAL A 91 0.02 -7.71 -5.56
N LEU A 92 0.97 -6.87 -5.17
CA LEU A 92 2.31 -6.81 -5.73
C LEU A 92 3.26 -7.59 -4.83
N ASN A 93 3.90 -8.62 -5.38
CA ASN A 93 4.93 -9.37 -4.69
C ASN A 93 6.30 -8.82 -5.05
N MET A 94 7.07 -8.47 -4.04
CA MET A 94 8.45 -8.01 -4.19
C MET A 94 9.33 -8.51 -3.04
N GLU A 95 10.62 -8.36 -3.20
CA GLU A 95 11.64 -8.71 -2.24
C GLU A 95 12.67 -7.58 -2.20
N ASP A 96 13.13 -7.25 -1.03
CA ASP A 96 14.22 -6.30 -0.82
C ASP A 96 15.26 -6.87 0.16
N GLU A 97 16.22 -6.05 0.61
CA GLU A 97 17.27 -6.44 1.55
C GLU A 97 16.73 -6.96 2.90
N SER A 98 15.48 -6.66 3.24
CA SER A 98 14.82 -7.11 4.47
C SER A 98 13.98 -8.38 4.27
N GLY A 99 13.82 -8.86 3.04
CA GLY A 99 13.07 -10.07 2.68
C GLY A 99 11.86 -9.82 1.82
N MET A 100 10.87 -10.72 1.95
CA MET A 100 9.60 -10.61 1.21
C MET A 100 8.80 -9.41 1.70
N ASP A 101 8.27 -8.66 0.74
CA ASP A 101 7.51 -7.45 0.96
C ASP A 101 6.31 -7.44 -0.01
N GLU A 102 5.15 -7.83 0.50
CA GLU A 102 3.91 -7.85 -0.26
C GLU A 102 3.17 -6.53 -0.08
N LYS A 103 2.71 -5.95 -1.19
CA LYS A 103 1.93 -4.71 -1.17
C LYS A 103 0.54 -4.96 -1.74
N LEU A 104 -0.48 -4.82 -0.90
CA LEU A 104 -1.87 -4.93 -1.33
C LEU A 104 -2.19 -3.82 -2.34
N ILE A 105 -2.97 -4.15 -3.35
CA ILE A 105 -3.47 -3.19 -4.33
C ILE A 105 -4.98 -3.06 -4.14
N ALA A 106 -5.43 -1.83 -3.94
CA ALA A 106 -6.83 -1.54 -3.66
C ALA A 106 -7.31 -0.30 -4.43
N LEU A 107 -8.62 -0.18 -4.51
CA LEU A 107 -9.32 1.02 -4.97
C LEU A 107 -10.22 1.52 -3.84
N PRO A 108 -10.55 2.81 -3.77
CA PRO A 108 -11.60 3.28 -2.86
C PRO A 108 -12.88 2.50 -3.09
N VAL A 109 -13.68 2.28 -2.04
CA VAL A 109 -15.04 1.75 -2.22
C VAL A 109 -15.87 2.74 -3.04
N ASP A 110 -16.86 2.26 -3.79
CA ASP A 110 -17.66 3.10 -4.73
C ASP A 110 -18.34 4.28 -4.05
N LYS A 111 -18.68 4.18 -2.76
CA LYS A 111 -19.20 5.31 -1.98
C LYS A 111 -18.20 6.45 -1.81
N VAL A 112 -16.90 6.14 -1.77
CA VAL A 112 -15.83 7.14 -1.65
C VAL A 112 -15.47 7.70 -3.01
N ASP A 113 -15.26 6.83 -4.00
CA ASP A 113 -14.98 7.22 -5.39
C ASP A 113 -15.45 6.13 -6.37
N PRO A 114 -16.54 6.38 -7.12
CA PRO A 114 -17.08 5.41 -8.09
C PRO A 114 -16.36 5.41 -9.44
N THR A 115 -15.37 6.26 -9.66
CA THR A 115 -14.70 6.45 -10.97
C THR A 115 -14.23 5.13 -11.60
N HIS A 116 -13.69 4.23 -10.78
CA HIS A 116 -13.15 2.94 -11.21
C HIS A 116 -13.98 1.74 -10.72
N SER A 117 -15.30 1.91 -10.54
CA SER A 117 -16.20 0.85 -10.04
C SER A 117 -16.23 -0.41 -10.93
N TYR A 118 -15.89 -0.28 -12.20
CA TYR A 118 -15.81 -1.39 -13.16
C TYR A 118 -14.61 -2.32 -12.91
N VAL A 119 -13.56 -1.85 -12.23
CA VAL A 119 -12.38 -2.65 -11.88
C VAL A 119 -12.73 -3.56 -10.71
N LYS A 120 -12.73 -4.86 -10.93
CA LYS A 120 -13.03 -5.88 -9.90
C LYS A 120 -11.79 -6.69 -9.50
N ASP A 121 -10.82 -6.77 -10.38
CA ASP A 121 -9.56 -7.49 -10.19
C ASP A 121 -8.42 -6.71 -10.84
N ILE A 122 -7.19 -7.00 -10.43
CA ILE A 122 -5.99 -6.35 -10.97
C ILE A 122 -5.88 -6.52 -12.50
N ASN A 123 -6.42 -7.62 -13.03
CA ASN A 123 -6.43 -7.90 -14.46
C ASN A 123 -7.33 -6.96 -15.28
N ASP A 124 -8.21 -6.20 -14.63
CA ASP A 124 -9.03 -5.16 -15.27
C ASP A 124 -8.27 -3.84 -15.48
N LEU A 125 -7.08 -3.71 -14.87
CA LEU A 125 -6.23 -2.54 -15.07
C LEU A 125 -5.45 -2.61 -16.38
N SER A 126 -5.15 -1.44 -16.95
CA SER A 126 -4.29 -1.40 -18.13
C SER A 126 -2.88 -1.90 -17.79
N LYS A 127 -2.25 -2.58 -18.74
CA LYS A 127 -0.85 -3.01 -18.62
C LYS A 127 0.07 -1.84 -18.27
N HIS A 128 -0.16 -0.67 -18.88
CA HIS A 128 0.66 0.51 -18.62
C HIS A 128 0.57 1.00 -17.17
N THR A 129 -0.61 0.93 -16.55
CA THR A 129 -0.78 1.26 -15.12
C THR A 129 0.07 0.32 -14.24
N LEU A 130 0.02 -0.97 -14.52
CA LEU A 130 0.82 -1.97 -13.81
C LEU A 130 2.33 -1.78 -14.05
N ASP A 131 2.74 -1.50 -15.28
CA ASP A 131 4.14 -1.25 -15.64
C ASP A 131 4.69 -0.01 -14.89
N LYS A 132 3.91 1.06 -14.74
CA LYS A 132 4.31 2.25 -13.97
C LYS A 132 4.52 1.94 -12.49
N ILE A 133 3.62 1.20 -11.88
CA ILE A 133 3.73 0.79 -10.47
C ILE A 133 4.96 -0.10 -10.29
N LYS A 134 5.12 -1.09 -11.14
CA LYS A 134 6.27 -2.00 -11.11
C LYS A 134 7.58 -1.25 -11.26
N HIS A 135 7.71 -0.39 -12.25
CA HIS A 135 8.91 0.41 -12.51
C HIS A 135 9.27 1.31 -11.32
N PHE A 136 8.27 1.93 -10.68
CA PHE A 136 8.51 2.73 -9.50
C PHE A 136 9.21 1.91 -8.41
N PHE A 137 8.67 0.75 -8.04
CA PHE A 137 9.26 -0.08 -6.99
C PHE A 137 10.59 -0.71 -7.40
N GLU A 138 10.80 -1.02 -8.67
CA GLU A 138 12.09 -1.52 -9.15
C GLU A 138 13.21 -0.50 -9.04
N THR A 139 12.90 0.79 -9.08
CA THR A 139 13.91 1.85 -9.26
C THR A 139 13.97 2.90 -8.14
N TYR A 140 12.98 2.99 -7.25
CA TYR A 140 12.89 4.10 -6.30
C TYR A 140 14.01 4.11 -5.24
N LYS A 141 14.70 2.98 -5.02
CA LYS A 141 15.85 2.85 -4.11
C LYS A 141 17.21 2.80 -4.83
N ASP A 142 17.27 2.95 -6.15
CA ASP A 142 18.50 2.74 -6.93
C ASP A 142 19.68 3.61 -6.49
N LEU A 143 19.42 4.84 -6.02
CA LEU A 143 20.45 5.75 -5.55
C LEU A 143 20.77 5.62 -4.06
N GLU A 144 20.05 4.74 -3.34
CA GLU A 144 20.29 4.50 -1.92
C GLU A 144 21.37 3.43 -1.73
N PRO A 145 22.42 3.71 -0.90
CA PRO A 145 23.49 2.75 -0.66
C PRO A 145 22.98 1.45 -0.03
N ASN A 146 23.43 0.30 -0.54
CA ASN A 146 23.14 -1.03 -0.01
C ASN A 146 21.63 -1.41 -0.02
N LYS A 147 20.84 -0.75 -0.83
CA LYS A 147 19.42 -1.04 -1.04
C LYS A 147 19.19 -1.65 -2.41
N TRP A 148 18.26 -2.59 -2.48
CA TRP A 148 17.83 -3.20 -3.74
C TRP A 148 16.38 -3.64 -3.64
N VAL A 149 15.73 -3.77 -4.76
CA VAL A 149 14.36 -4.29 -4.89
C VAL A 149 14.29 -5.22 -6.08
N LYS A 150 13.61 -6.35 -5.89
CA LYS A 150 13.25 -7.28 -6.95
C LYS A 150 11.74 -7.46 -6.96
N VAL A 151 11.08 -6.93 -7.97
CA VAL A 151 9.64 -7.12 -8.16
C VAL A 151 9.41 -8.49 -8.81
N LYS A 152 8.60 -9.32 -8.15
CA LYS A 152 8.24 -10.68 -8.63
C LYS A 152 7.01 -10.65 -9.55
N GLY A 153 6.11 -9.69 -9.36
CA GLY A 153 4.94 -9.49 -10.20
C GLY A 153 3.67 -9.25 -9.41
N PHE A 154 2.58 -9.14 -10.14
CA PHE A 154 1.24 -8.94 -9.59
C PHE A 154 0.48 -10.27 -9.55
N GLU A 155 -0.37 -10.43 -8.55
CA GLU A 155 -1.34 -11.51 -8.45
C GLU A 155 -2.74 -10.95 -8.20
N ASN A 156 -3.74 -11.78 -8.43
CA ASN A 156 -5.16 -11.42 -8.42
C ASN A 156 -5.70 -11.10 -7.01
N LYS A 157 -6.96 -10.68 -6.96
CA LYS A 157 -7.68 -10.37 -5.71
C LYS A 157 -7.70 -11.54 -4.73
N GLU A 158 -7.86 -12.77 -5.21
CA GLU A 158 -7.88 -13.95 -4.34
C GLU A 158 -6.54 -14.12 -3.59
N SER A 159 -5.41 -13.92 -4.27
CA SER A 159 -4.08 -13.94 -3.66
C SER A 159 -3.91 -12.80 -2.65
N ALA A 160 -4.43 -11.61 -2.94
CA ALA A 160 -4.42 -10.47 -2.01
C ALA A 160 -5.20 -10.78 -0.72
N ILE A 161 -6.36 -11.43 -0.83
CA ILE A 161 -7.16 -11.86 0.33
C ILE A 161 -6.37 -12.82 1.22
N LYS A 162 -5.65 -13.78 0.64
CA LYS A 162 -4.80 -14.72 1.40
C LYS A 162 -3.67 -14.00 2.15
N VAL A 163 -3.05 -13.01 1.52
CA VAL A 163 -2.02 -12.16 2.17
C VAL A 163 -2.62 -11.41 3.35
N LEU A 164 -3.77 -10.76 3.16
CA LEU A 164 -4.47 -10.05 4.22
C LEU A 164 -4.84 -10.96 5.39
N GLU A 165 -5.44 -12.12 5.13
CA GLU A 165 -5.82 -13.10 6.16
C GLU A 165 -4.62 -13.60 6.97
N LYS A 166 -3.50 -13.89 6.30
CA LYS A 166 -2.24 -14.28 6.94
C LYS A 166 -1.73 -13.18 7.88
N ALA A 167 -1.75 -11.93 7.42
CA ALA A 167 -1.29 -10.78 8.19
C ALA A 167 -2.18 -10.47 9.40
N ILE A 168 -3.50 -10.65 9.28
CA ILE A 168 -4.45 -10.53 10.40
C ILE A 168 -4.16 -11.60 11.46
N LYS A 169 -3.98 -12.86 11.06
CA LYS A 169 -3.66 -13.96 11.98
C LYS A 169 -2.33 -13.73 12.70
N ALA A 170 -1.31 -13.24 11.98
CA ALA A 170 -0.01 -12.94 12.56
C ALA A 170 -0.07 -11.81 13.61
N TYR A 171 -0.94 -10.83 13.42
CA TYR A 171 -1.16 -9.74 14.39
C TYR A 171 -1.87 -10.21 15.66
N GLN A 172 -2.76 -11.20 15.56
CA GLN A 172 -3.54 -11.74 16.68
C GLN A 172 -2.77 -12.76 17.52
N GLY A 173 -1.71 -13.30 16.98
CA GLY A 173 -0.85 -14.31 17.63
C GLY A 173 0.23 -13.71 18.46
#